data_159641ed6f4441acfbfe6c5f5a2e8441
#
_entry.id   159641ed6f4441acfbfe6c5f5a2e8441
#
_cell.length_a   1.000
_cell.length_b   1.000
_cell.length_c   1.000
_cell.angle_alpha   90.00
_cell.angle_beta   90.00
_cell.angle_gamma   90.00
#
_symmetry.space_group_name_H-M   'P 1'
#
loop_
_entity.id
_entity.type
_entity.pdbx_description
1 polymer ?
#
loop_
_entity_poly.entity_id
_entity_poly.type
_entity_poly.pdbx_seq_one_letter_code
_entity_poly.pdbx_strand_id
1 'polypeptide(L)'
;IYLLVCIAALLLTGCDTVFDVHPYDVRVKGETDLNAKNIQKIEQKMKSKDTIRFAVISDSHQWLDDLVDAVNDINSRQDSIDFVIHCGDISDFGATREMKWTRERMLKLKMPSVVLLGNHDCLGTGNQTYEAIYGDPDFSFIAGKVKFVCLNTNAIEYDYSRPVPNFDFMEAERSADSLDFDRTVVCMHAPPYSEQFNNNVAKVFNYYIHEFPRLLFCLDGHGHHTRKEDLYNNGTLFYMASSVHFREYYIITITPKDYHVEVIDF
;
A
#
# COMPACT_ATOMS: atom_id res chain seq x y z
N ILE A 1 -27.11 -0.42 -53.17
CA ILE A 1 -27.43 0.57 -52.11
C ILE A 1 -27.60 -0.17 -50.75
N TYR A 2 -28.43 -1.22 -50.64
CA TYR A 2 -28.63 -1.94 -49.38
C TYR A 2 -27.35 -2.58 -48.85
N LEU A 3 -26.49 -3.13 -49.69
CA LEU A 3 -25.22 -3.71 -49.30
C LEU A 3 -24.25 -2.68 -48.69
N LEU A 4 -24.21 -1.46 -49.28
CA LEU A 4 -23.41 -0.33 -48.79
C LEU A 4 -23.93 0.19 -47.44
N VAL A 5 -25.24 0.21 -47.23
CA VAL A 5 -25.86 0.61 -45.96
C VAL A 5 -25.57 -0.44 -44.86
N CYS A 6 -25.61 -1.73 -45.19
CA CYS A 6 -25.25 -2.81 -44.25
C CYS A 6 -23.76 -2.77 -43.87
N ILE A 7 -22.87 -2.49 -44.82
CA ILE A 7 -21.42 -2.35 -44.52
C ILE A 7 -21.17 -1.10 -43.68
N ALA A 8 -21.83 0.03 -43.96
CA ALA A 8 -21.73 1.24 -43.15
C ALA A 8 -22.28 1.03 -41.72
N ALA A 9 -23.40 0.29 -41.57
CA ALA A 9 -23.94 -0.06 -40.25
C ALA A 9 -22.99 -0.96 -39.46
N LEU A 10 -22.34 -1.94 -40.10
CA LEU A 10 -21.33 -2.80 -39.45
C LEU A 10 -20.06 -2.02 -39.04
N LEU A 11 -19.68 -0.98 -39.77
CA LEU A 11 -18.55 -0.12 -39.41
C LEU A 11 -18.87 0.84 -38.26
N LEU A 12 -20.15 1.15 -38.01
CA LEU A 12 -20.58 2.01 -36.90
C LEU A 12 -20.77 1.29 -35.59
N THR A 13 -20.92 -0.03 -35.61
CA THR A 13 -21.07 -0.85 -34.39
C THR A 13 -19.73 -1.42 -33.82
N GLY A 14 -18.61 -1.16 -34.51
CA GLY A 14 -17.32 -1.78 -34.24
C GLY A 14 -16.38 -1.01 -33.31
N CYS A 15 -16.74 0.20 -32.85
CA CYS A 15 -15.77 1.04 -32.13
C CYS A 15 -15.80 0.95 -30.61
N ASP A 16 -16.87 0.42 -30.01
CA ASP A 16 -16.98 0.44 -28.53
C ASP A 16 -16.23 -0.70 -27.81
N THR A 17 -15.72 -1.68 -28.52
CA THR A 17 -15.06 -2.84 -27.90
C THR A 17 -13.58 -3.01 -28.26
N VAL A 18 -13.06 -2.27 -29.25
CA VAL A 18 -11.67 -2.40 -29.70
C VAL A 18 -10.69 -1.57 -28.86
N PHE A 19 -11.17 -0.53 -28.20
CA PHE A 19 -10.39 0.32 -27.29
C PHE A 19 -11.07 0.40 -25.93
N ASP A 20 -11.06 -0.70 -25.19
CA ASP A 20 -11.60 -0.75 -23.83
C ASP A 20 -10.60 -0.19 -22.78
N VAL A 21 -9.63 0.59 -23.20
CA VAL A 21 -8.65 1.25 -22.34
C VAL A 21 -8.65 2.74 -22.61
N HIS A 22 -9.29 3.49 -21.74
CA HIS A 22 -9.15 4.93 -21.69
C HIS A 22 -8.28 5.31 -20.49
N PRO A 23 -7.27 6.19 -20.64
CA PRO A 23 -6.39 6.58 -19.54
C PRO A 23 -7.12 7.16 -18.32
N TYR A 24 -8.30 7.72 -18.53
CA TYR A 24 -9.15 8.30 -17.50
C TYR A 24 -10.36 7.42 -17.12
N ASP A 25 -10.31 6.11 -17.41
CA ASP A 25 -11.38 5.20 -17.05
C ASP A 25 -11.25 4.77 -15.58
N VAL A 26 -12.20 5.18 -14.76
CA VAL A 26 -12.26 4.84 -13.31
C VAL A 26 -13.29 3.75 -13.00
N ARG A 27 -13.81 3.07 -14.05
CA ARG A 27 -14.81 2.02 -13.83
C ARG A 27 -14.19 0.76 -13.25
N VAL A 28 -14.37 0.60 -11.96
CA VAL A 28 -13.92 -0.60 -11.24
C VAL A 28 -15.05 -1.63 -11.21
N LYS A 29 -14.78 -2.83 -11.75
CA LYS A 29 -15.62 -4.02 -11.58
C LYS A 29 -14.92 -5.00 -10.65
N GLY A 30 -15.69 -5.76 -9.87
CA GLY A 30 -15.17 -6.75 -8.94
C GLY A 30 -15.13 -6.25 -7.51
N GLU A 31 -14.24 -6.78 -6.68
CA GLU A 31 -14.16 -6.43 -5.27
C GLU A 31 -13.60 -5.01 -5.05
N THR A 32 -14.20 -4.29 -4.12
CA THR A 32 -13.89 -2.92 -3.72
C THR A 32 -13.74 -2.83 -2.20
N ASP A 33 -13.28 -1.70 -1.69
CA ASP A 33 -13.05 -1.45 -0.25
C ASP A 33 -12.17 -2.54 0.39
N LEU A 34 -11.13 -2.95 -0.32
CA LEU A 34 -10.33 -4.11 0.06
C LEU A 34 -9.57 -3.89 1.37
N ASN A 35 -9.02 -2.69 1.60
CA ASN A 35 -8.32 -2.41 2.85
C ASN A 35 -9.27 -2.53 4.04
N ALA A 36 -10.43 -1.90 4.00
CA ALA A 36 -11.40 -1.98 5.09
C ALA A 36 -11.85 -3.43 5.38
N LYS A 37 -12.14 -4.21 4.33
CA LYS A 37 -12.52 -5.62 4.47
C LYS A 37 -11.41 -6.48 5.07
N ASN A 38 -10.17 -6.24 4.67
CA ASN A 38 -9.03 -7.01 5.14
C ASN A 38 -8.59 -6.57 6.54
N ILE A 39 -8.69 -5.28 6.87
CA ILE A 39 -8.47 -4.75 8.21
C ILE A 39 -9.38 -5.47 9.21
N GLN A 40 -10.67 -5.57 8.93
CA GLN A 40 -11.59 -6.32 9.80
C GLN A 40 -11.13 -7.77 10.06
N LYS A 41 -10.63 -8.46 9.01
CA LYS A 41 -10.09 -9.82 9.15
C LYS A 41 -8.81 -9.85 9.97
N ILE A 42 -7.90 -8.88 9.76
CA ILE A 42 -6.65 -8.76 10.51
C ILE A 42 -6.96 -8.53 11.99
N GLU A 43 -7.74 -7.53 12.31
CA GLU A 43 -8.10 -7.17 13.70
C GLU A 43 -8.79 -8.32 14.42
N GLN A 44 -9.75 -8.99 13.77
CA GLN A 44 -10.42 -10.16 14.33
C GLN A 44 -9.45 -11.30 14.61
N LYS A 45 -8.56 -11.61 13.64
CA LYS A 45 -7.57 -12.70 13.76
C LYS A 45 -6.53 -12.41 14.82
N MET A 46 -6.12 -11.13 14.95
CA MET A 46 -5.01 -10.71 15.82
C MET A 46 -5.43 -10.34 17.24
N LYS A 47 -6.73 -10.19 17.52
CA LYS A 47 -7.28 -9.66 18.79
C LYS A 47 -6.67 -10.28 20.05
N SER A 48 -6.30 -11.56 20.01
CA SER A 48 -5.73 -12.30 21.16
C SER A 48 -4.27 -12.69 20.97
N LYS A 49 -3.60 -12.18 19.92
CA LYS A 49 -2.21 -12.50 19.65
C LYS A 49 -1.26 -11.47 20.25
N ASP A 50 -0.26 -11.94 20.96
CA ASP A 50 0.83 -11.11 21.50
C ASP A 50 1.99 -10.97 20.50
N THR A 51 2.14 -11.96 19.63
CA THR A 51 3.16 -11.97 18.57
C THR A 51 2.46 -11.93 17.21
N ILE A 52 2.88 -11.01 16.37
CA ILE A 52 2.38 -10.86 14.99
C ILE A 52 3.54 -11.04 14.02
N ARG A 53 3.28 -11.71 12.90
CA ARG A 53 4.26 -11.92 11.84
C ARG A 53 3.64 -11.62 10.50
N PHE A 54 4.23 -10.71 9.75
CA PHE A 54 3.67 -10.23 8.49
C PHE A 54 4.75 -10.07 7.42
N ALA A 55 4.33 -10.15 6.16
CA ALA A 55 5.20 -9.86 5.02
C ALA A 55 4.99 -8.43 4.54
N VAL A 56 6.06 -7.83 4.01
CA VAL A 56 6.04 -6.49 3.40
C VAL A 56 6.65 -6.57 2.02
N ILE A 57 5.85 -6.25 1.00
CA ILE A 57 6.25 -6.13 -0.41
C ILE A 57 5.99 -4.70 -0.87
N SER A 58 6.59 -4.29 -1.99
CA SER A 58 6.40 -2.95 -2.55
C SER A 58 6.67 -2.91 -4.06
N ASP A 59 6.30 -1.81 -4.69
CA ASP A 59 6.74 -1.40 -6.02
C ASP A 59 6.59 -2.52 -7.06
N SER A 60 5.36 -3.05 -7.16
CA SER A 60 5.08 -4.15 -8.09
C SER A 60 4.94 -3.67 -9.54
N HIS A 61 4.51 -2.43 -9.76
CA HIS A 61 4.45 -1.82 -11.09
C HIS A 61 3.91 -2.77 -12.19
N GLN A 62 4.63 -2.85 -13.30
CA GLN A 62 4.38 -3.80 -14.41
C GLN A 62 4.93 -5.20 -14.15
N TRP A 63 5.67 -5.44 -13.06
CA TRP A 63 6.34 -6.71 -12.74
C TRP A 63 5.37 -7.75 -12.18
N LEU A 64 4.31 -8.00 -12.94
CA LEU A 64 3.17 -8.82 -12.51
C LEU A 64 3.52 -10.31 -12.35
N ASP A 65 4.49 -10.81 -13.08
CA ASP A 65 4.95 -12.19 -12.94
C ASP A 65 5.82 -12.36 -11.69
N ASP A 66 6.70 -11.38 -11.39
CA ASP A 66 7.46 -11.34 -10.15
C ASP A 66 6.54 -11.20 -8.92
N LEU A 67 5.46 -10.41 -9.04
CA LEU A 67 4.41 -10.34 -8.01
C LEU A 67 3.71 -11.70 -7.80
N VAL A 68 3.45 -12.46 -8.87
CA VAL A 68 2.89 -13.82 -8.74
C VAL A 68 3.84 -14.72 -7.99
N ASP A 69 5.13 -14.66 -8.28
CA ASP A 69 6.15 -15.45 -7.58
C ASP A 69 6.24 -15.07 -6.10
N ALA A 70 6.25 -13.77 -5.78
CA ALA A 70 6.19 -13.28 -4.39
C ALA A 70 4.95 -13.80 -3.65
N VAL A 71 3.76 -13.69 -4.26
CA VAL A 71 2.50 -14.21 -3.70
C VAL A 71 2.56 -15.71 -3.47
N ASN A 72 3.16 -16.48 -4.39
CA ASN A 72 3.32 -17.93 -4.25
C ASN A 72 4.27 -18.29 -3.10
N ASP A 73 5.41 -17.59 -2.98
CA ASP A 73 6.36 -17.82 -1.89
C ASP A 73 5.74 -17.46 -0.53
N ILE A 74 5.07 -16.30 -0.41
CA ILE A 74 4.33 -15.89 0.80
C ILE A 74 3.26 -16.94 1.14
N ASN A 75 2.51 -17.44 0.16
CA ASN A 75 1.49 -18.48 0.36
C ASN A 75 2.09 -19.81 0.82
N SER A 76 3.33 -20.13 0.43
CA SER A 76 4.03 -21.33 0.93
C SER A 76 4.29 -21.26 2.43
N ARG A 77 4.33 -20.05 3.00
CA ARG A 77 4.58 -19.74 4.42
C ARG A 77 3.29 -19.37 5.18
N GLN A 78 2.11 -19.67 4.62
CA GLN A 78 0.80 -19.23 5.14
C GLN A 78 0.55 -19.51 6.62
N ASP A 79 1.12 -20.61 7.15
CA ASP A 79 0.93 -21.00 8.55
C ASP A 79 1.73 -20.12 9.53
N SER A 80 2.66 -19.33 9.01
CA SER A 80 3.55 -18.46 9.81
C SER A 80 3.35 -16.96 9.52
N ILE A 81 2.57 -16.58 8.49
CA ILE A 81 2.32 -15.17 8.14
C ILE A 81 0.87 -14.82 8.45
N ASP A 82 0.67 -13.76 9.19
CA ASP A 82 -0.66 -13.32 9.63
C ASP A 82 -1.36 -12.45 8.59
N PHE A 83 -0.63 -11.55 7.95
CA PHE A 83 -1.12 -10.63 6.91
C PHE A 83 0.05 -10.11 6.04
N VAL A 84 -0.28 -9.35 5.00
CA VAL A 84 0.69 -8.73 4.09
C VAL A 84 0.42 -7.23 4.00
N ILE A 85 1.49 -6.43 3.94
CA ILE A 85 1.45 -5.00 3.59
C ILE A 85 2.13 -4.83 2.24
N HIS A 86 1.46 -4.14 1.30
CA HIS A 86 2.07 -3.67 0.06
C HIS A 86 2.27 -2.15 0.19
N CYS A 87 3.52 -1.68 0.15
CA CYS A 87 3.88 -0.30 0.42
C CYS A 87 3.68 0.68 -0.76
N GLY A 88 2.83 0.33 -1.73
CA GLY A 88 2.47 1.24 -2.83
C GLY A 88 3.19 0.95 -4.14
N ASP A 89 2.92 1.78 -5.16
CA ASP A 89 3.33 1.59 -6.55
C ASP A 89 2.88 0.24 -7.12
N ILE A 90 1.55 0.06 -7.12
CA ILE A 90 0.87 -1.12 -7.67
C ILE A 90 0.61 -1.01 -9.18
N SER A 91 0.93 0.14 -9.77
CA SER A 91 0.78 0.45 -11.19
C SER A 91 1.95 1.30 -11.69
N ASP A 92 2.18 1.34 -13.01
CA ASP A 92 3.19 2.24 -13.61
C ASP A 92 2.64 3.63 -13.92
N PHE A 93 1.36 3.70 -14.36
CA PHE A 93 0.76 4.91 -14.89
C PHE A 93 -0.57 5.27 -14.23
N GLY A 94 -0.91 4.67 -13.11
CA GLY A 94 -2.18 4.90 -12.43
C GLY A 94 -3.40 4.42 -13.21
N ALA A 95 -3.20 3.58 -14.24
CA ALA A 95 -4.30 3.12 -15.08
C ALA A 95 -5.16 2.09 -14.35
N THR A 96 -6.47 2.22 -14.43
CA THR A 96 -7.44 1.29 -13.83
C THR A 96 -7.16 -0.17 -14.19
N ARG A 97 -6.68 -0.42 -15.40
CA ARG A 97 -6.35 -1.77 -15.86
C ARG A 97 -5.14 -2.36 -15.12
N GLU A 98 -4.11 -1.57 -14.88
CA GLU A 98 -2.91 -1.98 -14.15
C GLU A 98 -3.26 -2.33 -12.70
N MET A 99 -3.97 -1.44 -12.00
CA MET A 99 -4.42 -1.67 -10.63
C MET A 99 -5.31 -2.90 -10.49
N LYS A 100 -6.16 -3.17 -11.48
CA LYS A 100 -6.96 -4.40 -11.53
C LYS A 100 -6.10 -5.65 -11.69
N TRP A 101 -5.05 -5.60 -12.49
CA TRP A 101 -4.13 -6.74 -12.64
C TRP A 101 -3.38 -7.05 -11.35
N THR A 102 -2.91 -6.02 -10.66
CA THR A 102 -2.26 -6.19 -9.34
C THR A 102 -3.26 -6.70 -8.31
N ARG A 103 -4.46 -6.11 -8.24
CA ARG A 103 -5.55 -6.59 -7.38
C ARG A 103 -5.83 -8.08 -7.56
N GLU A 104 -5.98 -8.53 -8.81
CA GLU A 104 -6.26 -9.94 -9.13
C GLU A 104 -5.17 -10.90 -8.63
N ARG A 105 -3.92 -10.43 -8.57
CA ARG A 105 -2.80 -11.20 -8.04
C ARG A 105 -2.77 -11.18 -6.51
N MET A 106 -2.97 -10.02 -5.92
CA MET A 106 -3.04 -9.86 -4.47
C MET A 106 -4.21 -10.65 -3.86
N LEU A 107 -5.34 -10.77 -4.55
CA LEU A 107 -6.48 -11.60 -4.13
C LEU A 107 -6.17 -13.11 -4.07
N LYS A 108 -5.03 -13.56 -4.62
CA LYS A 108 -4.57 -14.96 -4.49
C LYS A 108 -3.81 -15.23 -3.19
N LEU A 109 -3.51 -14.20 -2.40
CA LEU A 109 -2.95 -14.37 -1.05
C LEU A 109 -3.94 -15.14 -0.17
N LYS A 110 -3.43 -16.10 0.59
CA LYS A 110 -4.22 -16.92 1.52
C LYS A 110 -4.46 -16.24 2.87
N MET A 111 -3.82 -15.13 3.11
CA MET A 111 -3.98 -14.26 4.27
C MET A 111 -4.45 -12.88 3.83
N PRO A 112 -5.06 -12.08 4.72
CA PRO A 112 -5.49 -10.73 4.37
C PRO A 112 -4.29 -9.82 4.05
N SER A 113 -4.51 -8.83 3.18
CA SER A 113 -3.48 -7.85 2.82
C SER A 113 -4.05 -6.44 2.80
N VAL A 114 -3.22 -5.46 3.15
CA VAL A 114 -3.49 -4.03 2.94
C VAL A 114 -2.51 -3.46 1.93
N VAL A 115 -2.96 -2.47 1.18
CA VAL A 115 -2.19 -1.86 0.09
C VAL A 115 -2.17 -0.36 0.31
N LEU A 116 -0.99 0.24 0.34
CA LEU A 116 -0.81 1.69 0.39
C LEU A 116 -0.85 2.29 -1.02
N LEU A 117 -1.06 3.59 -1.09
CA LEU A 117 -0.99 4.37 -2.33
C LEU A 117 0.46 4.76 -2.60
N GLY A 118 1.01 4.44 -3.78
CA GLY A 118 2.28 4.94 -4.26
C GLY A 118 2.14 6.15 -5.20
N ASN A 119 3.25 6.79 -5.56
CA ASN A 119 3.21 7.98 -6.42
C ASN A 119 2.82 7.65 -7.87
N HIS A 120 3.24 6.52 -8.40
CA HIS A 120 2.80 6.06 -9.73
C HIS A 120 1.30 5.76 -9.76
N ASP A 121 0.73 5.37 -8.63
CA ASP A 121 -0.71 5.11 -8.51
C ASP A 121 -1.54 6.40 -8.55
N CYS A 122 -0.92 7.56 -8.35
CA CYS A 122 -1.59 8.85 -8.40
C CYS A 122 -1.74 9.41 -9.82
N LEU A 123 -1.02 8.87 -10.81
CA LEU A 123 -0.99 9.42 -12.16
C LEU A 123 -2.37 9.34 -12.84
N GLY A 124 -2.68 10.34 -13.64
CA GLY A 124 -3.96 10.43 -14.37
C GLY A 124 -5.17 10.47 -13.42
N THR A 125 -6.00 9.43 -13.44
CA THR A 125 -7.13 9.24 -12.53
C THR A 125 -6.89 8.08 -11.54
N GLY A 126 -5.64 7.74 -11.32
CA GLY A 126 -5.25 6.60 -10.51
C GLY A 126 -5.68 6.74 -9.05
N ASN A 127 -5.63 7.94 -8.45
CA ASN A 127 -6.17 8.21 -7.12
C ASN A 127 -7.62 7.72 -6.97
N GLN A 128 -8.47 8.10 -7.92
CA GLN A 128 -9.89 7.71 -7.91
C GLN A 128 -10.07 6.20 -8.06
N THR A 129 -9.22 5.58 -8.88
CA THR A 129 -9.23 4.12 -9.07
C THR A 129 -8.75 3.40 -7.81
N TYR A 130 -7.67 3.89 -7.19
CA TYR A 130 -7.18 3.34 -5.93
C TYR A 130 -8.25 3.44 -4.85
N GLU A 131 -8.83 4.64 -4.63
CA GLU A 131 -9.89 4.86 -3.66
C GLU A 131 -11.09 3.92 -3.89
N ALA A 132 -11.47 3.68 -5.15
CA ALA A 132 -12.55 2.76 -5.49
C ALA A 132 -12.23 1.29 -5.18
N ILE A 133 -10.96 0.86 -5.31
CA ILE A 133 -10.54 -0.52 -5.07
C ILE A 133 -10.19 -0.75 -3.59
N TYR A 134 -9.39 0.13 -3.00
CA TYR A 134 -8.75 -0.07 -1.70
C TYR A 134 -9.36 0.78 -0.59
N GLY A 135 -9.97 1.92 -0.90
CA GLY A 135 -10.51 2.87 0.06
C GLY A 135 -9.63 4.08 0.27
N ASP A 136 -9.78 4.74 1.41
CA ASP A 136 -9.02 5.94 1.78
C ASP A 136 -7.50 5.65 1.76
N PRO A 137 -6.66 6.53 1.21
CA PRO A 137 -5.21 6.36 1.21
C PRO A 137 -4.56 6.56 2.60
N ASP A 138 -5.24 7.27 3.51
CA ASP A 138 -4.85 7.37 4.92
C ASP A 138 -5.76 6.46 5.74
N PHE A 139 -5.20 5.46 6.39
CA PHE A 139 -5.96 4.51 7.22
C PHE A 139 -5.12 3.95 8.36
N SER A 140 -5.77 3.39 9.36
CA SER A 140 -5.10 2.69 10.44
C SER A 140 -5.78 1.36 10.78
N PHE A 141 -5.07 0.48 11.48
CA PHE A 141 -5.61 -0.76 12.02
C PHE A 141 -4.77 -1.25 13.20
N ILE A 142 -5.36 -2.12 14.02
CA ILE A 142 -4.70 -2.71 15.18
C ILE A 142 -4.52 -4.21 14.97
N ALA A 143 -3.27 -4.66 15.00
CA ALA A 143 -2.93 -6.08 15.03
C ALA A 143 -2.32 -6.44 16.38
N GLY A 144 -3.02 -7.23 17.18
CA GLY A 144 -2.62 -7.50 18.58
C GLY A 144 -2.61 -6.23 19.42
N LYS A 145 -1.42 -5.80 19.85
CA LYS A 145 -1.21 -4.55 20.59
C LYS A 145 -0.40 -3.52 19.80
N VAL A 146 -0.35 -3.66 18.48
CA VAL A 146 0.39 -2.77 17.59
C VAL A 146 -0.58 -2.05 16.67
N LYS A 147 -0.58 -0.72 16.70
CA LYS A 147 -1.30 0.12 15.74
C LYS A 147 -0.41 0.36 14.52
N PHE A 148 -0.96 0.09 13.35
CA PHE A 148 -0.38 0.44 12.07
C PHE A 148 -1.05 1.71 11.56
N VAL A 149 -0.26 2.76 11.34
CA VAL A 149 -0.73 4.05 10.80
C VAL A 149 -0.19 4.16 9.39
N CYS A 150 -1.07 4.01 8.40
CA CYS A 150 -0.75 4.01 6.98
C CYS A 150 -1.08 5.38 6.41
N LEU A 151 -0.09 6.04 5.81
CA LEU A 151 -0.15 7.44 5.39
C LEU A 151 0.15 7.58 3.90
N ASN A 152 -0.64 8.39 3.24
CA ASN A 152 -0.25 8.94 1.95
C ASN A 152 0.83 10.00 2.17
N THR A 153 1.97 9.84 1.51
CA THR A 153 3.12 10.75 1.59
C THR A 153 3.58 11.26 0.22
N ASN A 154 2.82 10.96 -0.85
CA ASN A 154 3.14 11.31 -2.23
C ASN A 154 2.80 12.77 -2.53
N ALA A 155 3.50 13.71 -1.91
CA ALA A 155 3.11 15.12 -1.86
C ALA A 155 3.20 15.85 -3.22
N ILE A 156 4.09 15.42 -4.12
CA ILE A 156 4.21 16.05 -5.45
C ILE A 156 2.96 15.80 -6.31
N GLU A 157 2.27 14.71 -6.06
CA GLU A 157 1.08 14.30 -6.82
C GLU A 157 -0.21 15.04 -6.39
N TYR A 158 -0.11 15.88 -5.35
CA TYR A 158 -1.24 16.63 -4.83
C TYR A 158 -0.96 18.14 -4.83
N ASP A 159 -2.01 18.91 -5.08
CA ASP A 159 -1.94 20.35 -4.90
C ASP A 159 -2.15 20.75 -3.42
N TYR A 160 -2.04 22.06 -3.14
CA TYR A 160 -2.18 22.61 -1.79
C TYR A 160 -3.57 22.39 -1.14
N SER A 161 -4.57 21.98 -1.90
CA SER A 161 -5.93 21.73 -1.40
C SER A 161 -6.06 20.42 -0.62
N ARG A 162 -5.12 19.49 -0.84
CA ARG A 162 -5.03 18.23 -0.09
C ARG A 162 -3.69 18.18 0.65
N PRO A 163 -3.69 18.33 1.98
CA PRO A 163 -2.46 18.26 2.77
C PRO A 163 -1.90 16.83 2.76
N VAL A 164 -0.65 16.70 2.28
CA VAL A 164 0.09 15.43 2.26
C VAL A 164 1.48 15.68 2.86
N PRO A 165 1.87 14.98 3.94
CA PRO A 165 1.08 14.06 4.78
C PRO A 165 -0.11 14.75 5.48
N ASN A 166 -1.14 13.96 5.80
CA ASN A 166 -2.34 14.44 6.48
C ASN A 166 -2.13 14.50 8.01
N PHE A 167 -1.74 15.66 8.53
CA PHE A 167 -1.50 15.85 9.96
C PHE A 167 -2.78 15.81 10.79
N ASP A 168 -3.93 16.19 10.25
CA ASP A 168 -5.20 16.11 10.97
C ASP A 168 -5.57 14.63 11.21
N PHE A 169 -5.34 13.77 10.23
CA PHE A 169 -5.49 12.32 10.40
C PHE A 169 -4.52 11.79 11.46
N MET A 170 -3.24 12.17 11.40
CA MET A 170 -2.26 11.74 12.40
C MET A 170 -2.64 12.16 13.80
N GLU A 171 -3.13 13.39 13.98
CA GLU A 171 -3.59 13.90 15.28
C GLU A 171 -4.80 13.12 15.81
N ALA A 172 -5.79 12.85 14.94
CA ALA A 172 -6.95 12.03 15.30
C ALA A 172 -6.53 10.60 15.71
N GLU A 173 -5.66 9.97 14.94
CA GLU A 173 -5.21 8.59 15.16
C GLU A 173 -4.33 8.43 16.40
N ARG A 174 -3.59 9.46 16.78
CA ARG A 174 -2.76 9.47 17.99
C ARG A 174 -3.57 9.22 19.27
N SER A 175 -4.79 9.73 19.32
CA SER A 175 -5.68 9.62 20.48
C SER A 175 -6.76 8.54 20.32
N ALA A 176 -7.02 8.08 19.10
CA ALA A 176 -8.02 7.06 18.83
C ALA A 176 -7.57 5.70 19.37
N ASP A 177 -8.49 4.96 20.01
CA ASP A 177 -8.28 3.57 20.48
C ASP A 177 -7.09 3.39 21.44
N SER A 178 -6.70 4.45 22.14
CA SER A 178 -5.47 4.51 22.97
C SER A 178 -5.37 3.45 24.08
N LEU A 179 -6.46 2.75 24.39
CA LEU A 179 -6.48 1.63 25.35
C LEU A 179 -6.24 0.26 24.67
N ASP A 180 -6.32 0.19 23.34
CA ASP A 180 -6.28 -1.07 22.62
C ASP A 180 -4.88 -1.42 22.13
N PHE A 181 -3.98 -0.44 22.02
CA PHE A 181 -2.60 -0.63 21.59
C PHE A 181 -1.59 0.06 22.52
N ASP A 182 -0.34 -0.38 22.47
CA ASP A 182 0.78 0.17 23.25
C ASP A 182 2.03 0.42 22.40
N ARG A 183 1.98 0.10 21.12
CA ARG A 183 3.09 0.22 20.15
C ARG A 183 2.55 0.66 18.80
N THR A 184 3.40 1.32 18.04
CA THR A 184 3.02 1.84 16.71
C THR A 184 4.05 1.50 15.66
N VAL A 185 3.57 1.21 14.46
CA VAL A 185 4.33 1.16 13.20
C VAL A 185 3.71 2.17 12.25
N VAL A 186 4.52 3.04 11.65
CA VAL A 186 4.08 3.99 10.64
C VAL A 186 4.47 3.45 9.26
N CYS A 187 3.49 3.37 8.34
CA CYS A 187 3.69 2.86 7.00
C CYS A 187 3.41 3.97 5.98
N MET A 188 4.25 4.07 4.99
CA MET A 188 4.12 5.05 3.92
C MET A 188 4.71 4.50 2.61
N HIS A 189 4.50 5.17 1.49
CA HIS A 189 5.21 4.84 0.28
C HIS A 189 6.52 5.65 0.17
N ALA A 190 6.40 6.97 0.04
CA ALA A 190 7.54 7.87 -0.09
C ALA A 190 8.07 8.28 1.30
N PRO A 191 9.31 7.90 1.67
CA PRO A 191 9.88 8.29 2.96
C PRO A 191 10.28 9.77 2.99
N PRO A 192 10.41 10.38 4.19
CA PRO A 192 11.01 11.69 4.33
C PRO A 192 12.38 11.78 3.64
N TYR A 193 12.66 12.95 3.06
CA TYR A 193 13.84 13.27 2.27
C TYR A 193 13.91 12.61 0.88
N SER A 194 12.89 11.80 0.48
CA SER A 194 12.70 11.48 -0.93
C SER A 194 12.16 12.69 -1.70
N GLU A 195 12.22 12.63 -3.02
CA GLU A 195 11.69 13.72 -3.89
C GLU A 195 10.16 13.81 -3.84
N GLN A 196 9.47 12.71 -3.57
CA GLN A 196 8.00 12.66 -3.50
C GLN A 196 7.45 13.21 -2.17
N PHE A 197 8.25 13.21 -1.12
CA PHE A 197 7.82 13.69 0.19
C PHE A 197 7.84 15.23 0.27
N ASN A 198 6.89 15.82 0.99
CA ASN A 198 6.95 17.26 1.30
C ASN A 198 8.05 17.56 2.33
N ASN A 199 9.25 17.76 1.87
CA ASN A 199 10.43 17.96 2.73
C ASN A 199 10.39 19.25 3.57
N ASN A 200 9.51 20.20 3.23
CA ASN A 200 9.30 21.40 4.07
C ASN A 200 8.69 21.04 5.43
N VAL A 201 7.98 19.92 5.53
CA VAL A 201 7.35 19.46 6.77
C VAL A 201 8.04 18.24 7.38
N ALA A 202 9.16 17.78 6.83
CA ALA A 202 9.83 16.56 7.30
C ALA A 202 10.14 16.58 8.81
N LYS A 203 10.55 17.73 9.35
CA LYS A 203 10.79 17.89 10.80
C LYS A 203 9.51 17.84 11.63
N VAL A 204 8.42 18.39 11.12
CA VAL A 204 7.10 18.32 11.76
C VAL A 204 6.57 16.90 11.72
N PHE A 205 6.74 16.20 10.60
CA PHE A 205 6.40 14.78 10.46
C PHE A 205 7.15 13.94 11.49
N ASN A 206 8.47 14.16 11.65
CA ASN A 206 9.26 13.48 12.67
C ASN A 206 8.69 13.70 14.08
N TYR A 207 8.28 14.93 14.40
CA TYR A 207 7.63 15.22 15.68
C TYR A 207 6.34 14.40 15.83
N TYR A 208 5.46 14.42 14.85
CA TYR A 208 4.16 13.74 14.93
C TYR A 208 4.27 12.22 15.06
N ILE A 209 5.18 11.57 14.35
CA ILE A 209 5.35 10.11 14.46
C ILE A 209 5.83 9.69 15.86
N HIS A 210 6.54 10.56 16.59
CA HIS A 210 6.99 10.29 17.96
C HIS A 210 5.93 10.57 19.02
N GLU A 211 4.84 11.25 18.67
CA GLU A 211 3.69 11.42 19.58
C GLU A 211 2.83 10.14 19.69
N PHE A 212 3.02 9.18 18.79
CA PHE A 212 2.37 7.89 18.91
C PHE A 212 3.02 7.02 20.00
N PRO A 213 2.21 6.20 20.71
CA PRO A 213 2.76 5.30 21.74
C PRO A 213 3.83 4.38 21.17
N ARG A 214 5.03 4.45 21.75
CA ARG A 214 6.16 3.56 21.49
C ARG A 214 6.31 3.22 19.98
N LEU A 215 6.65 4.21 19.18
CA LEU A 215 7.01 4.00 17.77
C LEU A 215 8.14 2.96 17.68
N LEU A 216 7.89 1.85 16.99
CA LEU A 216 8.85 0.77 16.82
C LEU A 216 9.79 1.06 15.65
N PHE A 217 9.21 1.36 14.49
CA PHE A 217 9.89 1.66 13.24
C PHE A 217 8.90 2.21 12.22
N CYS A 218 9.43 2.67 11.08
CA CYS A 218 8.64 3.02 9.90
C CYS A 218 8.89 2.03 8.77
N LEU A 219 7.88 1.84 7.91
CA LEU A 219 7.96 1.06 6.67
C LEU A 219 7.73 1.98 5.49
N ASP A 220 8.51 1.80 4.45
CA ASP A 220 8.37 2.54 3.20
C ASP A 220 8.71 1.70 1.96
N GLY A 221 8.47 2.25 0.77
CA GLY A 221 8.81 1.71 -0.54
C GLY A 221 9.59 2.71 -1.36
N HIS A 222 9.21 2.91 -2.64
CA HIS A 222 9.66 3.96 -3.55
C HIS A 222 11.11 3.83 -4.04
N GLY A 223 12.06 3.43 -3.19
CA GLY A 223 13.46 3.37 -3.57
C GLY A 223 13.89 2.06 -4.23
N HIS A 224 12.99 1.10 -4.40
CA HIS A 224 13.12 -0.18 -5.08
C HIS A 224 14.15 -1.17 -4.48
N HIS A 225 14.94 -0.79 -3.49
CA HIS A 225 15.95 -1.66 -2.88
C HIS A 225 15.73 -1.77 -1.38
N THR A 226 15.91 -2.99 -0.86
CA THR A 226 15.91 -3.24 0.59
C THR A 226 16.93 -2.34 1.29
N ARG A 227 16.46 -1.50 2.21
CA ARG A 227 17.30 -0.57 2.96
C ARG A 227 16.79 -0.40 4.38
N LYS A 228 17.72 -0.20 5.32
CA LYS A 228 17.45 0.18 6.70
C LYS A 228 18.21 1.45 7.03
N GLU A 229 17.52 2.51 7.43
CA GLU A 229 18.12 3.81 7.62
C GLU A 229 17.52 4.56 8.83
N ASP A 230 18.34 5.31 9.57
CA ASP A 230 17.91 6.28 10.56
C ASP A 230 17.92 7.68 9.91
N LEU A 231 16.82 8.04 9.25
CA LEU A 231 16.71 9.26 8.45
C LEU A 231 16.87 10.56 9.28
N TYR A 232 16.56 10.49 10.56
CA TYR A 232 16.58 11.66 11.45
C TYR A 232 17.74 11.66 12.45
N ASN A 233 18.57 10.62 12.45
CA ASN A 233 19.66 10.42 13.42
C ASN A 233 19.18 10.46 14.88
N ASN A 234 18.03 9.84 15.16
CA ASN A 234 17.38 9.84 16.46
C ASN A 234 17.02 8.44 16.98
N GLY A 235 17.44 7.38 16.28
CA GLY A 235 17.20 6.00 16.61
C GLY A 235 15.96 5.39 15.96
N THR A 236 15.13 6.18 15.26
CA THR A 236 13.97 5.69 14.53
C THR A 236 14.39 5.09 13.19
N LEU A 237 14.16 3.80 13.03
CA LEU A 237 14.54 3.09 11.82
C LEU A 237 13.43 3.11 10.79
N PHE A 238 13.80 3.40 9.56
CA PHE A 238 12.98 3.26 8.36
C PHE A 238 13.44 2.03 7.59
N TYR A 239 12.50 1.13 7.29
CA TYR A 239 12.74 -0.07 6.50
C TYR A 239 12.06 0.10 5.15
N MET A 240 12.87 0.30 4.13
CA MET A 240 12.45 0.38 2.74
C MET A 240 12.32 -1.01 2.16
N ALA A 241 11.13 -1.37 1.70
CA ALA A 241 10.90 -2.63 1.01
C ALA A 241 11.39 -2.52 -0.44
N SER A 242 12.00 -3.59 -0.94
CA SER A 242 12.42 -3.72 -2.33
C SER A 242 11.24 -3.79 -3.29
N SER A 243 11.42 -3.37 -4.54
CA SER A 243 10.51 -3.75 -5.60
C SER A 243 10.49 -5.27 -5.76
N VAL A 244 9.30 -5.86 -5.98
CA VAL A 244 9.16 -7.30 -6.22
C VAL A 244 10.01 -7.78 -7.41
N HIS A 245 10.38 -6.87 -8.32
CA HIS A 245 11.25 -7.15 -9.46
C HIS A 245 12.65 -7.63 -9.04
N PHE A 246 13.15 -7.15 -7.92
CA PHE A 246 14.45 -7.58 -7.37
C PHE A 246 14.35 -8.86 -6.53
N ARG A 247 13.14 -9.44 -6.46
CA ARG A 247 12.86 -10.74 -5.85
C ARG A 247 13.23 -10.83 -4.36
N GLU A 248 13.00 -9.74 -3.64
CA GLU A 248 13.19 -9.61 -2.20
C GLU A 248 11.93 -9.06 -1.53
N TYR A 249 11.66 -9.50 -0.31
CA TYR A 249 10.66 -8.89 0.54
C TYR A 249 11.01 -9.06 2.03
N TYR A 250 10.36 -8.29 2.91
CA TYR A 250 10.54 -8.47 4.34
C TYR A 250 9.54 -9.45 4.94
N ILE A 251 10.01 -10.25 5.91
CA ILE A 251 9.15 -10.83 6.94
C ILE A 251 9.51 -10.15 8.26
N ILE A 252 8.51 -9.58 8.92
CA ILE A 252 8.68 -8.87 10.19
C ILE A 252 7.88 -9.60 11.27
N THR A 253 8.56 -9.88 12.37
CA THR A 253 7.95 -10.47 13.57
C THR A 253 8.02 -9.47 14.71
N ILE A 254 6.88 -9.08 15.27
CA ILE A 254 6.80 -8.21 16.46
C ILE A 254 6.30 -9.05 17.62
N THR A 255 7.10 -9.08 18.69
CA THR A 255 6.78 -9.74 19.97
C THR A 255 6.45 -8.68 21.04
N PRO A 256 5.95 -9.03 22.22
CA PRO A 256 5.72 -8.06 23.30
C PRO A 256 6.96 -7.26 23.72
N LYS A 257 8.16 -7.78 23.48
CA LYS A 257 9.41 -7.18 23.95
C LYS A 257 10.20 -6.49 22.85
N ASP A 258 10.22 -7.06 21.65
CA ASP A 258 11.12 -6.69 20.58
C ASP A 258 10.51 -6.98 19.20
N TYR A 259 11.21 -6.61 18.13
CA TYR A 259 10.86 -7.01 16.78
C TYR A 259 12.08 -7.53 16.01
N HIS A 260 11.83 -8.34 15.01
CA HIS A 260 12.84 -8.93 14.13
C HIS A 260 12.43 -8.73 12.68
N VAL A 261 13.39 -8.35 11.83
CA VAL A 261 13.19 -8.13 10.39
C VAL A 261 14.10 -9.07 9.62
N GLU A 262 13.50 -9.87 8.74
CA GLU A 262 14.16 -10.80 7.85
C GLU A 262 13.99 -10.34 6.41
N VAL A 263 15.05 -10.37 5.60
CA VAL A 263 14.98 -10.24 4.15
C VAL A 263 14.83 -11.64 3.58
N ILE A 264 13.87 -11.81 2.70
CA ILE A 264 13.57 -13.08 2.05
C ILE A 264 13.80 -12.92 0.54
N ASP A 265 14.63 -13.76 -0.03
CA ASP A 265 14.77 -13.94 -1.47
C ASP A 265 13.76 -15.01 -1.94
N PHE A 266 13.12 -14.81 -3.14
CA PHE A 266 12.13 -15.72 -3.70
C PHE A 266 12.25 -15.96 -5.20
#